data_aa2ca309acf0e286acb9aa1f9c19cbd5
#
_entry.id   aa2ca309acf0e286acb9aa1f9c19cbd5
#
_cell.length_a   1.000
_cell.length_b   1.000
_cell.length_c   1.000
_cell.angle_alpha   90.00
_cell.angle_beta   90.00
_cell.angle_gamma   90.00
#
_symmetry.space_group_name_H-M   'P 1'
#
loop_
_entity.id
_entity.type
_entity.pdbx_description
1 polymer ?
#
loop_
_entity_poly.entity_id
_entity_poly.type
_entity_poly.pdbx_seq_one_letter_code
_entity_poly.pdbx_strand_id
1 'polypeptide(L)'
;MSIKSDKWIKEMANNHRMIEPFESGQVRLGKKEEKLISYGTSSYGYDVRCSNEFKVFTNINSATVDPKSFDENSFVDIKSDVCVIPPNSFALASTIEYFRIPRNVLTICLGKSTYARCGIIVNVTPLEPEWEGHVTLEFSNTTSLPAKIYANEGVAQMLFLESDEECEISYKDRGGKYQGQTGVTLPKA
;
A
#
# COMPACT_ATOMS: atom_id res chain seq x y z
N MET A 1 17.46 6.13 15.74
CA MET A 1 16.33 5.57 14.93
C MET A 1 16.33 4.05 15.00
N SER A 2 15.20 3.43 15.33
CA SER A 2 15.11 1.96 15.48
C SER A 2 13.95 1.39 14.68
N ILE A 3 14.20 0.23 14.02
CA ILE A 3 13.12 -0.55 13.42
C ILE A 3 12.28 -1.20 14.51
N LYS A 4 10.95 -1.25 14.34
CA LYS A 4 10.02 -1.76 15.33
C LYS A 4 9.69 -3.22 15.11
N SER A 5 9.67 -3.99 16.23
CA SER A 5 9.36 -5.41 16.23
C SER A 5 7.84 -5.67 16.19
N ASP A 6 7.49 -6.93 15.95
CA ASP A 6 6.10 -7.42 16.00
C ASP A 6 5.41 -7.11 17.34
N LYS A 7 6.13 -7.17 18.45
CA LYS A 7 5.61 -6.83 19.79
C LYS A 7 5.10 -5.38 19.83
N TRP A 8 5.92 -4.44 19.36
CA TRP A 8 5.56 -3.03 19.31
C TRP A 8 4.40 -2.78 18.32
N ILE A 9 4.43 -3.43 17.13
CA ILE A 9 3.38 -3.29 16.12
C ILE A 9 2.03 -3.74 16.68
N LYS A 10 1.99 -4.89 17.39
CA LYS A 10 0.79 -5.40 18.06
C LYS A 10 0.27 -4.45 19.12
N GLU A 11 1.18 -3.89 19.95
CA GLU A 11 0.82 -2.91 20.97
C GLU A 11 0.19 -1.65 20.37
N MET A 12 0.83 -1.08 19.34
CA MET A 12 0.34 0.13 18.66
C MET A 12 -0.98 -0.11 17.91
N ALA A 13 -1.13 -1.25 17.27
CA ALA A 13 -2.38 -1.59 16.58
C ALA A 13 -3.54 -1.77 17.56
N ASN A 14 -3.33 -2.48 18.67
CA ASN A 14 -4.39 -2.78 19.64
C ASN A 14 -4.76 -1.58 20.51
N ASN A 15 -3.78 -0.81 20.99
CA ASN A 15 -3.99 0.26 21.96
C ASN A 15 -4.20 1.64 21.31
N HIS A 16 -3.67 1.85 20.10
CA HIS A 16 -3.69 3.14 19.40
C HIS A 16 -4.34 3.08 18.01
N ARG A 17 -4.86 1.90 17.61
CA ARG A 17 -5.52 1.69 16.31
C ARG A 17 -4.63 2.12 15.13
N MET A 18 -3.31 1.90 15.25
CA MET A 18 -2.34 2.29 14.22
C MET A 18 -2.62 1.61 12.88
N ILE A 19 -3.10 0.37 12.90
CA ILE A 19 -3.47 -0.45 11.72
C ILE A 19 -4.88 -1.00 11.95
N GLU A 20 -5.79 -0.81 10.99
CA GLU A 20 -7.18 -1.25 11.13
C GLU A 20 -7.80 -1.62 9.77
N PRO A 21 -8.30 -2.86 9.55
CA PRO A 21 -8.29 -4.00 10.46
C PRO A 21 -6.88 -4.58 10.66
N PHE A 22 -6.62 -5.18 11.82
CA PHE A 22 -5.31 -5.67 12.20
C PHE A 22 -5.26 -7.19 12.33
N GLU A 23 -4.20 -7.81 11.76
CA GLU A 23 -3.91 -9.23 11.88
C GLU A 23 -2.63 -9.43 12.72
N SER A 24 -2.76 -10.05 13.88
CA SER A 24 -1.66 -10.16 14.87
C SER A 24 -0.59 -11.19 14.49
N GLY A 25 -0.81 -11.99 13.48
CA GLY A 25 0.13 -13.00 12.98
C GLY A 25 0.07 -13.11 11.46
N GLN A 26 0.89 -14.00 10.90
CA GLN A 26 0.90 -14.26 9.45
C GLN A 26 -0.24 -15.20 9.06
N VAL A 27 -1.16 -14.72 8.23
CA VAL A 27 -2.20 -15.53 7.59
C VAL A 27 -1.67 -16.06 6.26
N ARG A 28 -1.78 -17.38 6.03
CA ARG A 28 -1.24 -18.06 4.83
C ARG A 28 -2.27 -18.97 4.15
N LEU A 29 -3.37 -19.24 4.84
CA LEU A 29 -4.45 -20.09 4.35
C LEU A 29 -5.77 -19.34 4.49
N GLY A 30 -6.60 -19.44 3.48
CA GLY A 30 -7.95 -18.93 3.49
C GLY A 30 -8.91 -19.84 4.28
N LYS A 31 -10.17 -19.44 4.37
CA LYS A 31 -11.20 -20.17 5.12
C LYS A 31 -11.48 -21.58 4.58
N LYS A 32 -11.16 -21.84 3.31
CA LYS A 32 -11.31 -23.14 2.64
C LYS A 32 -9.97 -23.86 2.45
N GLU A 33 -8.96 -23.50 3.27
CA GLU A 33 -7.59 -24.03 3.21
C GLU A 33 -6.85 -23.74 1.89
N GLU A 34 -7.36 -22.82 1.05
CA GLU A 34 -6.63 -22.35 -0.12
C GLU A 34 -5.38 -21.57 0.30
N LYS A 35 -4.30 -21.72 -0.47
CA LYS A 35 -3.05 -21.01 -0.24
C LYS A 35 -3.20 -19.54 -0.62
N LEU A 36 -2.91 -18.63 0.32
CA LEU A 36 -2.89 -17.19 0.12
C LEU A 36 -1.45 -16.67 0.06
N ILE A 37 -1.25 -15.58 -0.66
CA ILE A 37 -0.06 -14.75 -0.50
C ILE A 37 -0.17 -14.10 0.87
N SER A 38 0.73 -14.47 1.79
CA SER A 38 0.61 -14.18 3.22
C SER A 38 0.49 -12.70 3.54
N TYR A 39 -0.28 -12.37 4.58
CA TYR A 39 -0.44 -11.03 5.11
C TYR A 39 -0.46 -11.02 6.64
N GLY A 40 -0.42 -9.84 7.26
CA GLY A 40 -0.42 -9.66 8.71
C GLY A 40 0.98 -9.41 9.29
N THR A 41 1.10 -9.49 10.61
CA THR A 41 2.30 -9.13 11.34
C THR A 41 3.44 -10.10 11.08
N SER A 42 4.60 -9.58 10.64
CA SER A 42 5.89 -10.28 10.55
C SER A 42 6.83 -9.84 11.69
N SER A 43 8.07 -10.35 11.74
CA SER A 43 9.01 -10.07 12.82
C SER A 43 9.32 -8.58 13.03
N TYR A 44 9.46 -7.81 11.94
CA TYR A 44 9.80 -6.38 11.94
C TYR A 44 8.99 -5.59 10.91
N GLY A 45 7.74 -5.97 10.69
CA GLY A 45 6.89 -5.31 9.73
C GLY A 45 5.46 -5.85 9.72
N TYR A 46 4.66 -5.33 8.82
CA TYR A 46 3.28 -5.73 8.60
C TYR A 46 3.04 -5.89 7.10
N ASP A 47 2.63 -7.09 6.67
CA ASP A 47 2.28 -7.36 5.28
C ASP A 47 0.83 -6.91 5.03
N VAL A 48 0.66 -5.90 4.18
CA VAL A 48 -0.64 -5.30 3.86
C VAL A 48 -1.36 -6.04 2.76
N ARG A 49 -2.69 -5.99 2.80
CA ARG A 49 -3.57 -6.55 1.77
C ARG A 49 -3.99 -5.51 0.77
N CYS A 50 -4.20 -5.95 -0.46
CA CYS A 50 -4.80 -5.15 -1.51
C CYS A 50 -6.33 -5.22 -1.46
N SER A 51 -7.03 -4.11 -1.64
CA SER A 51 -8.48 -4.08 -1.84
C SER A 51 -8.87 -4.71 -3.18
N ASN A 52 -10.16 -4.87 -3.42
CA ASN A 52 -10.68 -5.39 -4.70
C ASN A 52 -11.08 -4.30 -5.70
N GLU A 53 -10.71 -3.06 -5.42
CA GLU A 53 -10.95 -1.91 -6.29
C GLU A 53 -9.62 -1.46 -6.89
N PHE A 54 -9.54 -1.49 -8.23
CA PHE A 54 -8.34 -1.20 -8.98
C PHE A 54 -8.61 -0.14 -10.03
N LYS A 55 -7.59 0.65 -10.34
CA LYS A 55 -7.55 1.53 -11.50
C LYS A 55 -6.41 1.07 -12.41
N VAL A 56 -6.73 0.48 -13.56
CA VAL A 56 -5.74 -0.02 -14.50
C VAL A 56 -5.47 1.05 -15.55
N PHE A 57 -4.19 1.40 -15.72
CA PHE A 57 -3.78 2.42 -16.68
C PHE A 57 -4.04 1.98 -18.12
N THR A 58 -4.54 2.91 -18.91
CA THR A 58 -4.74 2.79 -20.36
C THR A 58 -4.16 4.01 -21.07
N ASN A 59 -3.55 3.82 -22.23
CA ASN A 59 -2.95 4.87 -23.04
C ASN A 59 -3.84 5.38 -24.18
N ILE A 60 -5.15 5.08 -24.11
CA ILE A 60 -6.09 5.37 -25.22
C ILE A 60 -6.44 6.86 -25.28
N ASN A 61 -6.51 7.52 -24.12
CA ASN A 61 -7.08 8.86 -24.00
C ASN A 61 -6.04 9.98 -23.88
N SER A 62 -4.75 9.66 -23.75
CA SER A 62 -3.69 10.67 -23.62
C SER A 62 -2.42 10.24 -24.33
N ALA A 63 -1.77 11.20 -24.98
CA ALA A 63 -0.47 11.01 -25.64
C ALA A 63 0.73 11.12 -24.67
N THR A 64 0.51 11.68 -23.48
CA THR A 64 1.56 11.97 -22.49
C THR A 64 1.02 11.83 -21.09
N VAL A 65 1.80 11.24 -20.18
CA VAL A 65 1.51 11.23 -18.75
C VAL A 65 2.12 12.49 -18.14
N ASP A 66 1.26 13.42 -17.66
CA ASP A 66 1.70 14.64 -16.98
C ASP A 66 1.19 14.65 -15.53
N PRO A 67 2.07 14.60 -14.51
CA PRO A 67 1.65 14.59 -13.11
C PRO A 67 1.01 15.92 -12.65
N LYS A 68 1.20 17.02 -13.38
CA LYS A 68 0.55 18.31 -13.09
C LYS A 68 -0.81 18.47 -13.76
N SER A 69 -1.08 17.68 -14.81
CA SER A 69 -2.32 17.71 -15.58
C SER A 69 -2.71 16.29 -15.96
N PHE A 70 -2.89 15.46 -14.94
CA PHE A 70 -3.18 14.04 -15.13
C PHE A 70 -4.62 13.86 -15.63
N ASP A 71 -4.77 13.15 -16.75
CA ASP A 71 -6.09 12.80 -17.31
C ASP A 71 -6.65 11.56 -16.59
N GLU A 72 -7.70 11.77 -15.79
CA GLU A 72 -8.38 10.70 -15.04
C GLU A 72 -8.97 9.61 -15.94
N ASN A 73 -9.29 9.94 -17.20
CA ASN A 73 -9.76 8.97 -18.20
C ASN A 73 -8.64 8.00 -18.66
N SER A 74 -7.40 8.22 -18.23
CA SER A 74 -6.30 7.28 -18.45
C SER A 74 -6.37 6.03 -17.55
N PHE A 75 -7.42 5.88 -16.73
CA PHE A 75 -7.66 4.68 -15.96
C PHE A 75 -9.00 4.03 -16.31
N VAL A 76 -9.00 2.69 -16.24
CA VAL A 76 -10.20 1.86 -16.23
C VAL A 76 -10.42 1.34 -14.83
N ASP A 77 -11.59 1.59 -14.26
CA ASP A 77 -11.99 1.10 -12.95
C ASP A 77 -12.40 -0.36 -13.04
N ILE A 78 -11.79 -1.18 -12.18
CA ILE A 78 -12.07 -2.62 -12.10
C ILE A 78 -12.36 -2.98 -10.65
N LYS A 79 -13.47 -3.68 -10.42
CA LYS A 79 -13.78 -4.30 -9.14
C LYS A 79 -13.78 -5.81 -9.31
N SER A 80 -12.77 -6.49 -8.75
CA SER A 80 -12.57 -7.93 -8.95
C SER A 80 -11.65 -8.51 -7.86
N ASP A 81 -11.76 -9.82 -7.63
CA ASP A 81 -10.84 -10.56 -6.76
C ASP A 81 -9.45 -10.74 -7.39
N VAL A 82 -9.33 -10.56 -8.71
CA VAL A 82 -8.07 -10.62 -9.44
C VAL A 82 -8.00 -9.48 -10.45
N CYS A 83 -7.02 -8.60 -10.28
CA CYS A 83 -6.67 -7.61 -11.28
C CYS A 83 -5.64 -8.17 -12.26
N VAL A 84 -5.82 -7.92 -13.55
CA VAL A 84 -4.83 -8.26 -14.59
C VAL A 84 -4.23 -6.97 -15.14
N ILE A 85 -2.95 -6.75 -14.87
CA ILE A 85 -2.20 -5.59 -15.37
C ILE A 85 -1.60 -5.94 -16.72
N PRO A 86 -1.86 -5.17 -17.80
CA PRO A 86 -1.27 -5.40 -19.12
C PRO A 86 0.28 -5.38 -19.08
N PRO A 87 0.94 -5.97 -20.09
CA PRO A 87 2.40 -5.89 -20.22
C PRO A 87 2.90 -4.44 -20.20
N ASN A 88 4.00 -4.18 -19.49
CA ASN A 88 4.64 -2.85 -19.41
C ASN A 88 3.67 -1.72 -19.02
N SER A 89 2.65 -2.03 -18.22
CA SER A 89 1.65 -1.08 -17.72
C SER A 89 1.63 -1.08 -16.20
N PHE A 90 0.73 -0.29 -15.61
CA PHE A 90 0.60 -0.19 -14.16
C PHE A 90 -0.86 -0.12 -13.72
N ALA A 91 -1.09 -0.36 -12.44
CA ALA A 91 -2.39 -0.20 -11.83
C ALA A 91 -2.24 0.44 -10.45
N LEU A 92 -3.27 1.13 -10.02
CA LEU A 92 -3.42 1.63 -8.66
C LEU A 92 -4.44 0.78 -7.91
N ALA A 93 -4.19 0.55 -6.64
CA ALA A 93 -5.18 0.00 -5.71
C ALA A 93 -5.01 0.66 -4.35
N SER A 94 -5.87 0.33 -3.39
CA SER A 94 -5.68 0.77 -2.01
C SER A 94 -5.42 -0.41 -1.08
N THR A 95 -4.79 -0.15 0.05
CA THR A 95 -4.76 -1.14 1.13
C THR A 95 -6.16 -1.35 1.70
N ILE A 96 -6.43 -2.56 2.23
CA ILE A 96 -7.60 -2.82 3.08
C ILE A 96 -7.40 -2.13 4.43
N GLU A 97 -6.18 -2.13 4.91
CA GLU A 97 -5.78 -1.53 6.17
C GLU A 97 -5.80 0.00 6.08
N TYR A 98 -6.42 0.64 7.07
CA TYR A 98 -6.31 2.05 7.37
C TYR A 98 -5.18 2.25 8.36
N PHE A 99 -4.30 3.21 8.11
CA PHE A 99 -3.14 3.51 8.95
C PHE A 99 -3.32 4.83 9.68
N ARG A 100 -2.76 4.91 10.91
CA ARG A 100 -2.60 6.15 11.70
C ARG A 100 -1.17 6.16 12.22
N ILE A 101 -0.29 6.87 11.53
CA ILE A 101 1.14 6.87 11.83
C ILE A 101 1.42 7.82 13.01
N PRO A 102 2.09 7.35 14.07
CA PRO A 102 2.48 8.21 15.19
C PRO A 102 3.44 9.34 14.79
N ARG A 103 3.46 10.43 15.56
CA ARG A 103 4.29 11.61 15.26
C ARG A 103 5.80 11.34 15.26
N ASN A 104 6.25 10.36 16.02
CA ASN A 104 7.66 9.96 16.10
C ASN A 104 8.02 8.78 15.18
N VAL A 105 7.15 8.41 14.23
CA VAL A 105 7.32 7.23 13.36
C VAL A 105 7.34 7.62 11.90
N LEU A 106 8.31 7.09 11.16
CA LEU A 106 8.33 7.03 9.71
C LEU A 106 8.01 5.61 9.26
N THR A 107 7.11 5.45 8.27
CA THR A 107 6.80 4.13 7.73
C THR A 107 7.27 4.02 6.29
N ILE A 108 8.00 2.94 5.98
CA ILE A 108 8.48 2.63 4.64
C ILE A 108 7.73 1.40 4.13
N CYS A 109 7.18 1.50 2.91
CA CYS A 109 6.54 0.40 2.22
C CYS A 109 7.50 -0.23 1.21
N LEU A 110 7.64 -1.55 1.26
CA LEU A 110 8.43 -2.34 0.32
C LEU A 110 7.55 -3.39 -0.35
N GLY A 111 7.83 -3.71 -1.62
CA GLY A 111 7.13 -4.77 -2.33
C GLY A 111 7.35 -6.15 -1.69
N LYS A 112 6.36 -7.02 -1.84
CA LYS A 112 6.44 -8.40 -1.34
C LYS A 112 7.27 -9.26 -2.28
N SER A 113 8.15 -10.10 -1.72
CA SER A 113 9.09 -10.93 -2.49
C SER A 113 8.42 -11.87 -3.50
N THR A 114 7.18 -12.30 -3.26
CA THR A 114 6.40 -13.13 -4.18
C THR A 114 6.14 -12.39 -5.50
N TYR A 115 5.68 -11.15 -5.42
CA TYR A 115 5.44 -10.31 -6.59
C TYR A 115 6.74 -9.80 -7.23
N ALA A 116 7.72 -9.41 -6.43
CA ALA A 116 9.00 -8.93 -6.92
C ALA A 116 9.72 -9.96 -7.80
N ARG A 117 9.65 -11.26 -7.44
CA ARG A 117 10.22 -12.36 -8.26
C ARG A 117 9.44 -12.65 -9.53
N CYS A 118 8.24 -12.11 -9.68
CA CYS A 118 7.45 -12.16 -10.91
C CYS A 118 7.58 -10.89 -11.76
N GLY A 119 8.53 -9.99 -11.43
CA GLY A 119 8.70 -8.72 -12.14
C GLY A 119 7.61 -7.69 -11.88
N ILE A 120 6.91 -7.80 -10.74
CA ILE A 120 5.91 -6.83 -10.32
C ILE A 120 6.52 -5.98 -9.21
N ILE A 121 6.54 -4.67 -9.43
CA ILE A 121 7.04 -3.69 -8.48
C ILE A 121 5.84 -3.04 -7.78
N VAL A 122 5.90 -2.93 -6.46
CA VAL A 122 5.00 -2.10 -5.68
C VAL A 122 5.80 -0.88 -5.24
N ASN A 123 5.36 0.30 -5.64
CA ASN A 123 5.95 1.57 -5.23
C ASN A 123 4.98 2.31 -4.30
N VAL A 124 5.51 2.88 -3.23
CA VAL A 124 4.78 3.74 -2.30
C VAL A 124 5.81 4.67 -1.67
N THR A 125 5.52 5.97 -1.66
CA THR A 125 6.37 6.92 -0.92
C THR A 125 6.24 6.71 0.59
N PRO A 126 7.23 7.09 1.41
CA PRO A 126 7.16 6.93 2.86
C PRO A 126 5.89 7.58 3.45
N LEU A 127 5.26 6.89 4.40
CA LEU A 127 4.19 7.47 5.20
C LEU A 127 4.83 8.27 6.32
N GLU A 128 4.62 9.58 6.26
CA GLU A 128 5.25 10.51 7.18
C GLU A 128 4.53 10.58 8.54
N PRO A 129 5.16 11.17 9.55
CA PRO A 129 4.56 11.41 10.87
C PRO A 129 3.16 12.03 10.79
N GLU A 130 2.21 11.47 11.54
CA GLU A 130 0.79 11.85 11.62
C GLU A 130 0.00 11.73 10.30
N TRP A 131 0.57 11.07 9.29
CA TRP A 131 -0.24 10.67 8.13
C TRP A 131 -1.25 9.60 8.54
N GLU A 132 -2.48 9.72 8.03
CA GLU A 132 -3.48 8.67 8.18
C GLU A 132 -4.26 8.47 6.87
N GLY A 133 -4.75 7.24 6.66
CA GLY A 133 -5.51 6.88 5.46
C GLY A 133 -5.34 5.43 5.03
N HIS A 134 -6.03 5.06 3.95
CA HIS A 134 -5.70 3.88 3.16
C HIS A 134 -4.55 4.23 2.23
N VAL A 135 -3.54 3.37 2.15
CA VAL A 135 -2.37 3.60 1.28
C VAL A 135 -2.76 3.31 -0.16
N THR A 136 -2.51 4.24 -1.07
CA THR A 136 -2.55 3.93 -2.51
C THR A 136 -1.31 3.13 -2.87
N LEU A 137 -1.50 1.95 -3.44
CA LEU A 137 -0.47 1.02 -3.89
C LEU A 137 -0.30 1.18 -5.40
N GLU A 138 0.92 1.46 -5.84
CA GLU A 138 1.25 1.64 -7.25
C GLU A 138 1.96 0.39 -7.78
N PHE A 139 1.21 -0.47 -8.50
CA PHE A 139 1.74 -1.70 -9.08
C PHE A 139 2.24 -1.47 -10.49
N SER A 140 3.52 -1.76 -10.75
CA SER A 140 4.09 -1.75 -12.09
C SER A 140 4.36 -3.17 -12.58
N ASN A 141 3.81 -3.55 -13.74
CA ASN A 141 4.15 -4.77 -14.44
C ASN A 141 5.30 -4.50 -15.40
N THR A 142 6.52 -4.92 -15.03
CA THR A 142 7.72 -4.73 -15.85
C THR A 142 7.97 -5.85 -16.85
N THR A 143 7.02 -6.80 -16.95
CA THR A 143 7.16 -7.97 -17.82
C THR A 143 6.44 -7.78 -19.17
N SER A 144 6.78 -8.60 -20.13
CA SER A 144 6.11 -8.66 -21.45
C SER A 144 4.82 -9.48 -21.43
N LEU A 145 4.39 -9.99 -20.27
CA LEU A 145 3.17 -10.77 -20.09
C LEU A 145 2.18 -10.04 -19.18
N PRO A 146 0.86 -10.29 -19.31
CA PRO A 146 -0.11 -9.83 -18.33
C PRO A 146 0.20 -10.39 -16.94
N ALA A 147 0.13 -9.55 -15.92
CA ALA A 147 0.42 -9.93 -14.53
C ALA A 147 -0.83 -9.87 -13.65
N LYS A 148 -0.99 -10.85 -12.76
CA LYS A 148 -2.12 -10.92 -11.83
C LYS A 148 -1.77 -10.36 -10.46
N ILE A 149 -2.66 -9.54 -9.92
CA ILE A 149 -2.69 -9.10 -8.51
C ILE A 149 -3.93 -9.67 -7.86
N TYR A 150 -3.79 -10.31 -6.71
CA TYR A 150 -4.89 -10.91 -5.96
C TYR A 150 -5.39 -9.96 -4.88
N ALA A 151 -6.68 -9.63 -4.92
CA ALA A 151 -7.34 -8.85 -3.87
C ALA A 151 -7.43 -9.66 -2.58
N ASN A 152 -7.52 -8.97 -1.45
CA ASN A 152 -7.60 -9.53 -0.10
C ASN A 152 -6.37 -10.36 0.34
N GLU A 153 -5.30 -10.36 -0.45
CA GLU A 153 -4.05 -11.05 -0.17
C GLU A 153 -2.89 -10.06 0.02
N GLY A 154 -1.77 -10.55 0.58
CA GLY A 154 -0.61 -9.73 0.90
C GLY A 154 0.15 -9.28 -0.34
N VAL A 155 0.41 -7.97 -0.45
CA VAL A 155 1.04 -7.39 -1.65
C VAL A 155 2.31 -6.58 -1.36
N ALA A 156 2.45 -6.06 -0.16
CA ALA A 156 3.58 -5.22 0.25
C ALA A 156 3.82 -5.34 1.74
N GLN A 157 4.98 -4.89 2.21
CA GLN A 157 5.36 -4.89 3.62
C GLN A 157 5.63 -3.48 4.12
N MET A 158 5.02 -3.11 5.24
CA MET A 158 5.26 -1.87 5.96
C MET A 158 6.31 -2.10 7.04
N LEU A 159 7.37 -1.27 7.05
CA LEU A 159 8.39 -1.19 8.08
C LEU A 159 8.19 0.09 8.89
N PHE A 160 8.20 -0.01 10.21
CA PHE A 160 8.03 1.12 11.11
C PHE A 160 9.36 1.48 11.76
N LEU A 161 9.76 2.74 11.63
CA LEU A 161 11.01 3.28 12.13
C LEU A 161 10.71 4.43 13.09
N GLU A 162 11.06 4.25 14.35
CA GLU A 162 10.90 5.31 15.36
C GLU A 162 12.11 6.24 15.33
N SER A 163 11.85 7.54 15.29
CA SER A 163 12.89 8.57 15.38
C SER A 163 13.41 8.72 16.81
N ASP A 164 14.64 9.20 16.95
CA ASP A 164 15.25 9.52 18.24
C ASP A 164 14.67 10.83 18.83
N GLU A 165 14.09 11.68 17.97
CA GLU A 165 13.40 12.91 18.33
C GLU A 165 12.15 13.12 17.46
N GLU A 166 11.16 13.85 17.95
CA GLU A 166 9.97 14.20 17.17
C GLU A 166 10.29 15.26 16.11
N CYS A 167 9.62 15.16 14.97
CA CYS A 167 9.72 16.18 13.92
C CYS A 167 9.05 17.48 14.38
N GLU A 168 9.63 18.63 13.98
CA GLU A 168 9.06 19.95 14.27
C GLU A 168 7.71 20.12 13.55
N ILE A 169 7.62 19.71 12.29
CA ILE A 169 6.41 19.83 11.45
C ILE A 169 6.06 18.46 10.88
N SER A 170 4.89 17.95 11.23
CA SER A 170 4.37 16.67 10.70
C SER A 170 3.66 16.83 9.34
N TYR A 171 3.28 15.69 8.74
CA TYR A 171 2.46 15.68 7.52
C TYR A 171 1.09 16.35 7.72
N LYS A 172 0.50 16.14 8.89
CA LYS A 172 -0.77 16.76 9.29
C LYS A 172 -0.62 18.27 9.49
N ASP A 173 0.45 18.71 10.18
CA ASP A 173 0.69 20.14 10.48
C ASP A 173 0.80 20.97 9.20
N ARG A 174 1.43 20.43 8.14
CA ARG A 174 1.58 21.14 6.86
C ARG A 174 0.41 20.92 5.89
N GLY A 175 -0.68 20.28 6.31
CA GLY A 175 -1.86 20.03 5.48
C GLY A 175 -1.56 19.16 4.26
N GLY A 176 -0.82 18.07 4.46
CA GLY A 176 -0.39 17.18 3.39
C GLY A 176 -1.56 16.72 2.50
N LYS A 177 -1.38 16.78 1.18
CA LYS A 177 -2.44 16.62 0.16
C LYS A 177 -3.13 15.24 0.12
N TYR A 178 -2.51 14.22 0.74
CA TYR A 178 -3.04 12.86 0.83
C TYR A 178 -3.48 12.48 2.24
N GLN A 179 -3.65 13.47 3.15
CA GLN A 179 -4.15 13.24 4.50
C GLN A 179 -5.59 12.73 4.48
N GLY A 180 -5.88 11.66 5.23
CA GLY A 180 -7.23 11.10 5.37
C GLY A 180 -7.79 10.45 4.11
N GLN A 181 -6.92 10.05 3.16
CA GLN A 181 -7.39 9.45 1.92
C GLN A 181 -8.12 8.12 2.15
N THR A 182 -9.19 7.90 1.37
CA THR A 182 -9.97 6.67 1.38
C THR A 182 -10.02 6.09 -0.02
N GLY A 183 -9.85 4.75 -0.14
CA GLY A 183 -9.79 4.07 -1.42
C GLY A 183 -8.57 4.50 -2.26
N VAL A 184 -8.68 4.35 -3.58
CA VAL A 184 -7.61 4.69 -4.53
C VAL A 184 -7.63 6.20 -4.80
N THR A 185 -6.56 6.89 -4.47
CA THR A 185 -6.42 8.33 -4.73
C THR A 185 -5.54 8.57 -5.95
N LEU A 186 -6.02 9.41 -6.87
CA LEU A 186 -5.28 9.83 -8.07
C LEU A 186 -4.23 10.90 -7.75
N PRO A 187 -3.27 11.14 -8.67
CA PRO A 187 -2.26 12.18 -8.49
C PRO A 187 -2.87 13.55 -8.22
N LYS A 188 -2.29 14.26 -7.25
CA LYS A 188 -2.64 15.65 -6.92
C LYS A 188 -1.37 16.49 -7.06
N ALA A 189 -1.43 17.56 -7.84
CA ALA A 189 -0.33 18.52 -7.97
C ALA A 189 -0.27 19.50 -6.80
#